data_f55312c8d3f928a910e81b010e589bd8
#
_entry.id   f55312c8d3f928a910e81b010e589bd8
#
_cell.length_a   1.000
_cell.length_b   1.000
_cell.length_c   1.000
_cell.angle_alpha   90.00
_cell.angle_beta   90.00
_cell.angle_gamma   90.00
#
_symmetry.space_group_name_H-M   'P 1'
#
loop_
_entity.id
_entity.type
_entity.pdbx_description
1 polymer ?
#
loop_
_entity_poly.entity_id
_entity_poly.type
_entity_poly.pdbx_seq_one_letter_code
_entity_poly.pdbx_strand_id
1 'polypeptide(L)'
;LKGKTKEFKDRLAKGETLDDILPEAFATVREAGRRVLGMEHYRVQLIGGIILHQGRIAEMKTGEGKTLVCTLPAYLNALTEEGVIVVTVNDYLAKRDAEQMGMIHEFLGLKVGVVLHDSTREERQAAYGSDITYVTNNELGFDYLRDNMAIYKSELVLSCLLYTSPS
;
A
#
# COMPACT_ATOMS: atom_id res chain seq x y z
N LEU A 1 -8.45 10.91 -14.41
CA LEU A 1 -7.80 10.24 -13.28
C LEU A 1 -6.94 9.04 -13.70
N LYS A 2 -7.44 8.18 -14.59
CA LYS A 2 -6.70 6.97 -15.02
C LYS A 2 -5.29 7.24 -15.61
N GLY A 3 -5.06 8.40 -16.18
CA GLY A 3 -3.74 8.80 -16.70
C GLY A 3 -2.80 9.42 -15.66
N LYS A 4 -3.32 9.79 -14.49
CA LYS A 4 -2.52 10.48 -13.46
C LYS A 4 -1.42 9.62 -12.87
N THR A 5 -1.66 8.34 -12.66
CA THR A 5 -0.64 7.41 -12.15
C THR A 5 0.58 7.35 -13.08
N LYS A 6 0.36 7.26 -14.39
CA LYS A 6 1.45 7.30 -15.36
C LYS A 6 2.18 8.65 -15.34
N GLU A 7 1.43 9.74 -15.32
CA GLU A 7 2.01 11.11 -15.22
C GLU A 7 2.92 11.24 -13.99
N PHE A 8 2.47 10.78 -12.83
CA PHE A 8 3.27 10.83 -11.61
C PHE A 8 4.53 9.96 -11.69
N LYS A 9 4.42 8.74 -12.23
CA LYS A 9 5.58 7.88 -12.46
C LYS A 9 6.60 8.52 -13.40
N ASP A 10 6.13 9.13 -14.47
CA ASP A 10 6.98 9.85 -15.43
C ASP A 10 7.68 11.06 -14.77
N ARG A 11 6.98 11.79 -13.90
CA ARG A 11 7.55 12.91 -13.15
C ARG A 11 8.63 12.46 -12.16
N LEU A 12 8.38 11.35 -11.45
CA LEU A 12 9.40 10.74 -10.57
C LEU A 12 10.62 10.29 -11.35
N ALA A 13 10.43 9.69 -12.53
CA ALA A 13 11.54 9.27 -13.40
C ALA A 13 12.37 10.47 -13.90
N LYS A 14 11.78 11.66 -13.97
CA LYS A 14 12.45 12.91 -14.36
C LYS A 14 13.15 13.63 -13.21
N GLY A 15 13.10 13.08 -11.99
CA GLY A 15 13.81 13.57 -10.82
C GLY A 15 12.96 14.36 -9.82
N GLU A 16 11.64 14.47 -9.99
CA GLU A 16 10.76 14.98 -8.95
C GLU A 16 10.72 14.02 -7.76
N THR A 17 10.52 14.55 -6.57
CA THR A 17 10.39 13.77 -5.33
C THR A 17 8.94 13.39 -5.04
N LEU A 18 8.73 12.42 -4.13
CA LEU A 18 7.40 12.09 -3.64
C LEU A 18 6.72 13.29 -2.98
N ASP A 19 7.48 14.12 -2.27
CA ASP A 19 6.95 15.33 -1.63
C ASP A 19 6.46 16.36 -2.65
N ASP A 20 7.12 16.46 -3.80
CA ASP A 20 6.72 17.37 -4.88
C ASP A 20 5.36 17.00 -5.47
N ILE A 21 5.08 15.71 -5.63
CA ILE A 21 3.82 15.21 -6.21
C ILE A 21 2.75 14.92 -5.16
N LEU A 22 3.08 14.92 -3.86
CA LEU A 22 2.18 14.55 -2.76
C LEU A 22 0.81 15.25 -2.82
N PRO A 23 0.73 16.58 -2.95
CA PRO A 23 -0.57 17.27 -2.96
C PRO A 23 -1.48 16.79 -4.09
N GLU A 24 -0.94 16.64 -5.29
CA GLU A 24 -1.68 16.17 -6.46
C GLU A 24 -2.04 14.68 -6.35
N ALA A 25 -1.14 13.84 -5.83
CA ALA A 25 -1.37 12.42 -5.61
C ALA A 25 -2.49 12.23 -4.59
N PHE A 26 -2.48 12.95 -3.47
CA PHE A 26 -3.53 12.87 -2.45
C PHE A 26 -4.87 13.37 -2.97
N ALA A 27 -4.89 14.45 -3.76
CA ALA A 27 -6.10 14.92 -4.42
C ALA A 27 -6.66 13.87 -5.39
N THR A 28 -5.79 13.16 -6.08
CA THR A 28 -6.16 12.09 -7.01
C THR A 28 -6.81 10.91 -6.28
N VAL A 29 -6.24 10.47 -5.16
CA VAL A 29 -6.80 9.39 -4.31
C VAL A 29 -8.13 9.82 -3.71
N ARG A 30 -8.23 11.04 -3.21
CA ARG A 30 -9.47 11.61 -2.66
C ARG A 30 -10.60 11.58 -3.68
N GLU A 31 -10.35 12.05 -4.88
CA GLU A 31 -11.34 12.06 -5.97
C GLU A 31 -11.68 10.64 -6.43
N ALA A 32 -10.71 9.72 -6.49
CA ALA A 32 -10.96 8.33 -6.80
C ALA A 32 -11.86 7.67 -5.75
N GLY A 33 -11.59 7.89 -4.46
CA GLY A 33 -12.43 7.40 -3.36
C GLY A 33 -13.87 7.89 -3.45
N ARG A 34 -14.04 9.18 -3.78
CA ARG A 34 -15.38 9.77 -3.99
C ARG A 34 -16.12 9.08 -5.15
N ARG A 35 -15.45 8.82 -6.27
CA ARG A 35 -16.07 8.20 -7.45
C ARG A 35 -16.38 6.73 -7.28
N VAL A 36 -15.49 5.98 -6.64
CA VAL A 36 -15.54 4.51 -6.58
C VAL A 36 -16.34 4.03 -5.37
N LEU A 37 -16.14 4.65 -4.20
CA LEU A 37 -16.75 4.24 -2.93
C LEU A 37 -17.79 5.24 -2.40
N GLY A 38 -17.93 6.41 -3.00
CA GLY A 38 -18.71 7.49 -2.43
C GLY A 38 -18.08 8.08 -1.15
N MET A 39 -16.80 7.77 -0.89
CA MET A 39 -16.07 8.22 0.30
C MET A 39 -15.07 9.30 -0.07
N GLU A 40 -15.18 10.43 0.58
CA GLU A 40 -14.25 11.55 0.40
C GLU A 40 -13.44 11.76 1.67
N HIS A 41 -12.10 11.83 1.53
CA HIS A 41 -11.22 12.07 2.66
C HIS A 41 -11.50 13.44 3.28
N TYR A 42 -11.65 13.47 4.59
CA TYR A 42 -11.74 14.70 5.36
C TYR A 42 -10.35 15.31 5.57
N ARG A 43 -10.32 16.61 5.92
CA ARG A 43 -9.06 17.33 6.14
C ARG A 43 -8.17 16.65 7.18
N VAL A 44 -8.73 16.17 8.28
CA VAL A 44 -7.98 15.45 9.33
C VAL A 44 -7.37 14.16 8.80
N GLN A 45 -8.04 13.47 7.87
CA GLN A 45 -7.52 12.27 7.23
C GLN A 45 -6.37 12.57 6.27
N LEU A 46 -6.43 13.67 5.54
CA LEU A 46 -5.32 14.12 4.70
C LEU A 46 -4.07 14.44 5.54
N ILE A 47 -4.24 15.11 6.66
CA ILE A 47 -3.16 15.38 7.62
C ILE A 47 -2.57 14.07 8.16
N GLY A 48 -3.42 13.12 8.53
CA GLY A 48 -2.99 11.78 8.97
C GLY A 48 -2.15 11.06 7.91
N GLY A 49 -2.57 11.14 6.65
CA GLY A 49 -1.83 10.58 5.52
C GLY A 49 -0.45 11.21 5.33
N ILE A 50 -0.33 12.52 5.50
CA ILE A 50 0.96 13.24 5.44
C ILE A 50 1.88 12.78 6.58
N ILE A 51 1.36 12.69 7.79
CA ILE A 51 2.12 12.25 8.97
C ILE A 51 2.67 10.83 8.76
N LEU A 52 1.85 9.92 8.26
CA LEU A 52 2.27 8.54 7.95
C LEU A 52 3.33 8.51 6.85
N HIS A 53 3.16 9.30 5.79
CA HIS A 53 4.17 9.39 4.73
C HIS A 53 5.53 9.89 5.25
N GLN A 54 5.54 10.75 6.25
CA GLN A 54 6.75 11.24 6.91
C GLN A 54 7.42 10.22 7.84
N GLY A 55 6.90 9.00 7.93
CA GLY A 55 7.42 7.96 8.83
C GLY A 55 7.09 8.21 10.30
N ARG A 56 6.10 9.04 10.59
CA ARG A 56 5.65 9.39 11.95
C ARG A 56 4.40 8.59 12.31
N ILE A 57 4.11 8.52 13.61
CA ILE A 57 2.90 7.87 14.12
C ILE A 57 1.75 8.89 14.11
N ALA A 58 0.65 8.52 13.47
CA ALA A 58 -0.60 9.27 13.51
C ALA A 58 -1.59 8.55 14.42
N GLU A 59 -1.87 9.14 15.58
CA GLU A 59 -2.92 8.65 16.46
C GLU A 59 -4.28 9.19 16.01
N MET A 60 -5.21 8.28 15.76
CA MET A 60 -6.58 8.62 15.35
C MET A 60 -7.57 7.80 16.19
N LYS A 61 -8.67 8.43 16.60
CA LYS A 61 -9.73 7.77 17.36
C LYS A 61 -10.43 6.69 16.54
N THR A 62 -11.05 5.76 17.22
CA THR A 62 -11.91 4.75 16.59
C THR A 62 -13.04 5.45 15.81
N GLY A 63 -13.30 5.00 14.59
CA GLY A 63 -14.31 5.60 13.71
C GLY A 63 -13.85 6.77 12.83
N GLU A 64 -12.59 7.22 12.95
CA GLU A 64 -12.05 8.31 12.11
C GLU A 64 -11.57 7.84 10.72
N GLY A 65 -11.86 6.60 10.35
CA GLY A 65 -11.59 6.09 9.00
C GLY A 65 -10.12 5.83 8.71
N LYS A 66 -9.39 5.22 9.64
CA LYS A 66 -7.96 4.89 9.50
C LYS A 66 -7.63 4.10 8.23
N THR A 67 -8.51 3.20 7.82
CA THR A 67 -8.35 2.40 6.61
C THR A 67 -8.30 3.28 5.36
N LEU A 68 -9.18 4.28 5.29
CA LEU A 68 -9.22 5.24 4.19
C LEU A 68 -7.99 6.16 4.20
N VAL A 69 -7.51 6.55 5.39
CA VAL A 69 -6.27 7.36 5.53
C VAL A 69 -5.06 6.63 4.95
N CYS A 70 -4.93 5.34 5.21
CA CYS A 70 -3.80 4.53 4.72
C CYS A 70 -3.72 4.45 3.19
N THR A 71 -4.82 4.68 2.47
CA THR A 71 -4.79 4.70 1.00
C THR A 71 -3.93 5.83 0.44
N LEU A 72 -3.81 6.93 1.14
CA LEU A 72 -3.05 8.11 0.72
C LEU A 72 -1.54 7.83 0.64
N PRO A 73 -0.85 7.47 1.73
CA PRO A 73 0.57 7.14 1.67
C PRO A 73 0.82 5.85 0.88
N ALA A 74 -0.10 4.88 0.89
CA ALA A 74 0.06 3.65 0.13
C ALA A 74 0.11 3.93 -1.38
N TYR A 75 -0.82 4.73 -1.91
CA TYR A 75 -0.79 5.14 -3.31
C TYR A 75 0.47 5.92 -3.67
N LEU A 76 0.81 6.94 -2.87
CA LEU A 76 1.97 7.79 -3.13
C LEU A 76 3.27 6.98 -3.19
N ASN A 77 3.50 6.11 -2.20
CA ASN A 77 4.72 5.30 -2.16
C ASN A 77 4.73 4.17 -3.20
N ALA A 78 3.58 3.65 -3.59
CA ALA A 78 3.49 2.64 -4.65
C ALA A 78 3.91 3.17 -6.03
N LEU A 79 3.91 4.48 -6.23
CA LEU A 79 4.38 5.11 -7.47
C LEU A 79 5.88 4.93 -7.72
N THR A 80 6.65 4.59 -6.69
CA THR A 80 8.09 4.25 -6.82
C THR A 80 8.32 2.87 -7.44
N GLU A 81 7.29 2.04 -7.57
CA GLU A 81 7.34 0.67 -8.07
C GLU A 81 8.14 -0.31 -7.19
N GLU A 82 8.48 0.09 -5.98
CA GLU A 82 9.18 -0.75 -5.00
C GLU A 82 8.24 -1.66 -4.19
N GLY A 83 6.94 -1.48 -4.33
CA GLY A 83 5.92 -2.18 -3.56
C GLY A 83 5.64 -1.53 -2.20
N VAL A 84 4.41 -1.63 -1.75
CA VAL A 84 3.95 -1.13 -0.45
C VAL A 84 3.22 -2.24 0.28
N ILE A 85 3.50 -2.39 1.56
CA ILE A 85 2.82 -3.36 2.42
C ILE A 85 1.98 -2.61 3.44
N VAL A 86 0.70 -2.95 3.48
CA VAL A 86 -0.25 -2.48 4.50
C VAL A 86 -0.52 -3.60 5.48
N VAL A 87 -0.07 -3.42 6.71
CA VAL A 87 -0.19 -4.43 7.76
C VAL A 87 -1.49 -4.24 8.53
N THR A 88 -2.23 -5.32 8.68
CA THR A 88 -3.49 -5.37 9.43
C THR A 88 -3.41 -6.36 10.60
N VAL A 89 -4.40 -6.31 11.49
CA VAL A 89 -4.42 -7.12 12.72
C VAL A 89 -4.79 -8.58 12.46
N ASN A 90 -5.69 -8.84 11.50
CA ASN A 90 -6.19 -10.18 11.21
C ASN A 90 -6.58 -10.34 9.73
N ASP A 91 -6.79 -11.60 9.33
CA ASP A 91 -7.12 -11.97 7.95
C ASP A 91 -8.44 -11.34 7.45
N TYR A 92 -9.43 -11.24 8.33
CA TYR A 92 -10.70 -10.60 7.96
C TYR A 92 -10.50 -9.15 7.55
N LEU A 93 -9.73 -8.40 8.32
CA LEU A 93 -9.42 -7.00 8.01
C LEU A 93 -8.52 -6.89 6.77
N ALA A 94 -7.53 -7.78 6.63
CA ALA A 94 -6.67 -7.79 5.44
C ALA A 94 -7.50 -7.98 4.17
N LYS A 95 -8.39 -8.96 4.15
CA LYS A 95 -9.26 -9.25 3.02
C LYS A 95 -10.23 -8.10 2.75
N ARG A 96 -10.96 -7.65 3.77
CA ARG A 96 -11.92 -6.54 3.65
C ARG A 96 -11.25 -5.27 3.12
N ASP A 97 -10.11 -4.90 3.68
CA ASP A 97 -9.41 -3.68 3.31
C ASP A 97 -8.81 -3.79 1.90
N ALA A 98 -8.29 -4.95 1.52
CA ALA A 98 -7.83 -5.22 0.15
C ALA A 98 -8.97 -5.11 -0.86
N GLU A 99 -10.13 -5.67 -0.56
CA GLU A 99 -11.30 -5.60 -1.43
C GLU A 99 -11.84 -4.17 -1.54
N GLN A 100 -12.02 -3.49 -0.42
CA GLN A 100 -12.65 -2.16 -0.37
C GLN A 100 -11.71 -1.05 -0.85
N MET A 101 -10.52 -0.97 -0.28
CA MET A 101 -9.54 0.05 -0.65
C MET A 101 -8.86 -0.29 -1.98
N GLY A 102 -8.77 -1.58 -2.30
CA GLY A 102 -8.30 -2.05 -3.60
C GLY A 102 -9.07 -1.47 -4.76
N MET A 103 -10.38 -1.24 -4.61
CA MET A 103 -11.20 -0.59 -5.64
C MET A 103 -10.65 0.80 -6.01
N ILE A 104 -10.18 1.57 -5.04
CA ILE A 104 -9.55 2.88 -5.29
C ILE A 104 -8.24 2.71 -6.06
N HIS A 105 -7.36 1.84 -5.57
CA HIS A 105 -6.03 1.62 -6.15
C HIS A 105 -6.11 1.05 -7.58
N GLU A 106 -6.97 0.07 -7.79
CA GLU A 106 -7.19 -0.54 -9.12
C GLU A 106 -7.81 0.45 -10.11
N PHE A 107 -8.73 1.30 -9.66
CA PHE A 107 -9.28 2.37 -10.48
C PHE A 107 -8.18 3.35 -10.95
N LEU A 108 -7.16 3.55 -10.13
CA LEU A 108 -5.98 4.37 -10.44
C LEU A 108 -4.89 3.60 -11.20
N GLY A 109 -5.11 2.33 -11.51
CA GLY A 109 -4.21 1.50 -12.32
C GLY A 109 -3.11 0.78 -11.55
N LEU A 110 -3.23 0.66 -10.23
CA LEU A 110 -2.33 -0.13 -9.39
C LEU A 110 -2.87 -1.54 -9.16
N LYS A 111 -1.96 -2.50 -8.98
CA LYS A 111 -2.30 -3.87 -8.58
C LYS A 111 -2.33 -4.01 -7.07
N VAL A 112 -3.36 -4.68 -6.57
CA VAL A 112 -3.54 -4.96 -5.13
C VAL A 112 -3.51 -6.46 -4.90
N GLY A 113 -2.72 -6.89 -3.92
CA GLY A 113 -2.66 -8.26 -3.46
C GLY A 113 -3.05 -8.38 -1.99
N VAL A 114 -3.42 -9.57 -1.57
CA VAL A 114 -3.71 -9.91 -0.18
C VAL A 114 -3.07 -11.25 0.17
N VAL A 115 -2.45 -11.30 1.34
CA VAL A 115 -1.89 -12.53 1.90
C VAL A 115 -2.71 -12.91 3.13
N LEU A 116 -3.27 -14.12 3.09
CA LEU A 116 -4.06 -14.70 4.17
C LEU A 116 -3.33 -15.91 4.74
N HIS A 117 -3.79 -16.40 5.88
CA HIS A 117 -3.19 -17.56 6.55
C HIS A 117 -3.13 -18.83 5.66
N ASP A 118 -4.17 -19.04 4.86
CA ASP A 118 -4.30 -20.19 3.96
C ASP A 118 -3.74 -19.96 2.55
N SER A 119 -3.15 -18.80 2.28
CA SER A 119 -2.54 -18.51 0.98
C SER A 119 -1.39 -19.46 0.69
N THR A 120 -1.38 -20.00 -0.52
CA THR A 120 -0.28 -20.84 -1.00
C THR A 120 0.98 -19.99 -1.21
N ARG A 121 2.11 -20.67 -1.44
CA ARG A 121 3.38 -19.99 -1.73
C ARG A 121 3.28 -19.15 -3.00
N GLU A 122 2.70 -19.72 -4.04
CA GLU A 122 2.51 -19.05 -5.34
C GLU A 122 1.61 -17.83 -5.20
N GLU A 123 0.54 -17.93 -4.41
CA GLU A 123 -0.36 -16.81 -4.09
C GLU A 123 0.36 -15.71 -3.31
N ARG A 124 1.22 -16.07 -2.36
CA ARG A 124 2.06 -15.13 -1.61
C ARG A 124 3.04 -14.41 -2.51
N GLN A 125 3.75 -15.12 -3.39
CA GLN A 125 4.67 -14.54 -4.36
C GLN A 125 3.95 -13.55 -5.28
N ALA A 126 2.78 -13.90 -5.80
CA ALA A 126 1.97 -13.03 -6.63
C ALA A 126 1.47 -11.79 -5.86
N ALA A 127 1.03 -11.96 -4.62
CA ALA A 127 0.55 -10.86 -3.78
C ALA A 127 1.67 -9.87 -3.45
N TYR A 128 2.82 -10.34 -3.00
CA TYR A 128 3.97 -9.47 -2.71
C TYR A 128 4.58 -8.83 -3.96
N GLY A 129 4.34 -9.39 -5.14
CA GLY A 129 4.68 -8.78 -6.43
C GLY A 129 3.72 -7.68 -6.89
N SER A 130 2.64 -7.44 -6.17
CA SER A 130 1.68 -6.36 -6.45
C SER A 130 2.22 -5.00 -6.02
N ASP A 131 1.61 -3.92 -6.50
CA ASP A 131 1.99 -2.56 -6.11
C ASP A 131 1.68 -2.27 -4.64
N ILE A 132 0.55 -2.79 -4.15
CA ILE A 132 0.12 -2.68 -2.75
C ILE A 132 -0.34 -4.05 -2.28
N THR A 133 0.18 -4.50 -1.13
CA THR A 133 -0.16 -5.79 -0.53
C THR A 133 -0.72 -5.60 0.87
N TYR A 134 -1.90 -6.18 1.13
CA TYR A 134 -2.50 -6.25 2.45
C TYR A 134 -2.16 -7.59 3.09
N VAL A 135 -1.66 -7.57 4.31
CA VAL A 135 -1.20 -8.76 5.03
C VAL A 135 -1.29 -8.53 6.54
N THR A 136 -1.40 -9.61 7.32
CA THR A 136 -1.29 -9.50 8.77
C THR A 136 0.17 -9.45 9.21
N ASN A 137 0.42 -8.87 10.39
CA ASN A 137 1.75 -8.84 10.97
C ASN A 137 2.34 -10.24 11.18
N ASN A 138 1.52 -11.22 11.56
CA ASN A 138 1.96 -12.59 11.76
C ASN A 138 2.40 -13.24 10.46
N GLU A 139 1.58 -13.15 9.41
CA GLU A 139 1.91 -13.73 8.10
C GLU A 139 3.14 -13.07 7.47
N LEU A 140 3.25 -11.75 7.56
CA LEU A 140 4.42 -11.03 7.10
C LEU A 140 5.69 -11.47 7.85
N GLY A 141 5.61 -11.60 9.16
CA GLY A 141 6.72 -12.06 9.99
C GLY A 141 7.16 -13.48 9.64
N PHE A 142 6.23 -14.40 9.45
CA PHE A 142 6.53 -15.77 9.05
C PHE A 142 7.11 -15.85 7.64
N ASP A 143 6.60 -15.09 6.70
CA ASP A 143 7.13 -15.04 5.33
C ASP A 143 8.56 -14.47 5.33
N TYR A 144 8.81 -13.42 6.10
CA TYR A 144 10.17 -12.88 6.28
C TYR A 144 11.14 -13.93 6.87
N LEU A 145 10.73 -14.66 7.90
CA LEU A 145 11.54 -15.71 8.49
C LEU A 145 11.81 -16.86 7.51
N ARG A 146 10.79 -17.27 6.76
CA ARG A 146 10.93 -18.31 5.72
C ARG A 146 11.91 -17.88 4.62
N ASP A 147 11.83 -16.63 4.18
CA ASP A 147 12.73 -16.08 3.16
C ASP A 147 14.19 -16.07 3.63
N ASN A 148 14.43 -15.75 4.92
CA ASN A 148 15.78 -15.81 5.49
C ASN A 148 16.34 -17.24 5.61
N MET A 149 15.49 -18.25 5.58
CA MET A 149 15.88 -19.68 5.62
C MET A 149 15.93 -20.31 4.24
N ALA A 150 15.52 -19.59 3.19
CA ALA A 150 15.50 -20.09 1.82
C ALA A 150 16.91 -20.30 1.28
N ILE A 151 17.14 -21.44 0.63
CA ILE A 151 18.42 -21.81 -0.01
C ILE A 151 18.44 -21.30 -1.45
N TYR A 152 17.30 -21.34 -2.14
CA TYR A 152 17.16 -20.94 -3.53
C TYR A 152 16.36 -19.65 -3.66
N LYS A 153 16.78 -18.75 -4.56
CA LYS A 153 16.07 -17.51 -4.86
C LYS A 153 14.61 -17.72 -5.28
N SER A 154 14.32 -18.85 -5.94
CA SER A 154 12.95 -19.23 -6.33
C SER A 154 12.01 -19.51 -5.15
N GLU A 155 12.56 -19.69 -3.95
CA GLU A 155 11.80 -19.94 -2.73
C GLU A 155 11.35 -18.64 -2.05
N LEU A 156 11.94 -17.51 -2.40
CA LEU A 156 11.63 -16.22 -1.82
C LEU A 156 10.23 -15.74 -2.22
N VAL A 157 9.48 -15.25 -1.26
CA VAL A 157 8.16 -14.62 -1.49
C VAL A 157 8.21 -13.10 -1.42
N LEU A 158 9.15 -12.53 -0.63
CA LEU A 158 9.34 -11.10 -0.40
C LEU A 158 10.46 -10.56 -1.30
N SER A 159 10.17 -10.25 -2.54
CA SER A 159 11.20 -9.81 -3.48
C SER A 159 11.80 -8.44 -3.21
N CYS A 160 11.15 -7.59 -2.42
CA CYS A 160 11.54 -6.19 -2.22
C CYS A 160 11.91 -5.81 -0.79
N LEU A 161 11.51 -6.56 0.24
CA LEU A 161 11.72 -6.17 1.64
C LEU A 161 13.14 -6.42 2.18
N LEU A 162 13.96 -7.16 1.46
CA LEU A 162 15.32 -7.50 1.89
C LEU A 162 16.29 -6.31 1.91
N TYR A 163 15.88 -5.15 1.38
CA TYR A 163 16.75 -3.98 1.21
C TYR A 163 16.34 -2.71 1.95
N THR A 164 15.23 -2.72 2.67
CA THR A 164 14.72 -1.54 3.37
C THR A 164 14.62 -1.69 4.87
N SER A 165 15.56 -2.40 5.48
CA SER A 165 15.84 -2.21 6.90
C SER A 165 16.92 -1.15 7.02
N PRO A 166 16.60 0.09 7.34
CA PRO A 166 17.62 0.98 7.86
C PRO A 166 18.01 0.45 9.23
N SER A 167 19.26 0.17 9.34
CA SER A 167 19.98 0.01 10.61
C SER A 167 19.60 1.10 11.61
#